data_8cfad6f610311fae1eadd7c632732442
#
_entry.id   8cfad6f610311fae1eadd7c632732442
#
_cell.length_a   1.000
_cell.length_b   1.000
_cell.length_c   1.000
_cell.angle_alpha   90.00
_cell.angle_beta   90.00
_cell.angle_gamma   90.00
#
_symmetry.space_group_name_H-M   'P 1'
#
loop_
_entity.id
_entity.type
_entity.pdbx_description
1 polymer ?
#
loop_
_entity_poly.entity_id
_entity_poly.type
_entity_poly.pdbx_seq_one_letter_code
_entity_poly.pdbx_strand_id
1 'polypeptide(L)'
;MTTHLLLEELGVDYDIVWFNVHKPDQFPPEFLQLNPHGRVPVLLTPHGPVYESAATMVYLAECHGSRYLPSSTGQQRALAFQWLFYLMSTFQPEVLIQFHPEKYFPTNKAMQDSLKKSSLSNLQEIWQKIDQALDPGPYFLGDDYSLCDMLFIMQAIWEENQPPTFDNLPNISRMMQTVLVRPAVKTILCSHQVEHLVDFAKFENQRSF
;
A
#
# COMPACT_ATOMS: atom_id res chain seq x y z
N MET A 1 2.53 -2.99 6.71
CA MET A 1 2.23 -1.55 6.86
C MET A 1 0.74 -1.24 6.72
N THR A 2 0.06 -1.58 5.63
CA THR A 2 -1.35 -1.19 5.35
C THR A 2 -2.34 -1.61 6.43
N THR A 3 -2.32 -2.88 6.86
CA THR A 3 -3.17 -3.37 7.96
C THR A 3 -2.93 -2.60 9.26
N HIS A 4 -1.67 -2.33 9.58
CA HIS A 4 -1.28 -1.55 10.76
C HIS A 4 -1.77 -0.10 10.63
N LEU A 5 -1.66 0.52 9.45
CA LEU A 5 -2.19 1.86 9.21
C LEU A 5 -3.72 1.92 9.48
N LEU A 6 -4.46 0.91 9.00
CA LEU A 6 -5.90 0.90 9.25
C LEU A 6 -6.24 0.75 10.73
N LEU A 7 -5.49 -0.06 11.49
CA LEU A 7 -5.68 -0.18 12.95
C LEU A 7 -5.47 1.17 13.65
N GLU A 8 -4.43 1.92 13.29
CA GLU A 8 -4.20 3.28 13.77
C GLU A 8 -5.31 4.26 13.38
N GLU A 9 -5.79 4.21 12.14
CA GLU A 9 -6.90 5.06 11.68
C GLU A 9 -8.23 4.72 12.36
N LEU A 10 -8.42 3.47 12.77
CA LEU A 10 -9.59 3.02 13.52
C LEU A 10 -9.51 3.40 15.02
N GLY A 11 -8.31 3.63 15.53
CA GLY A 11 -8.07 3.90 16.95
C GLY A 11 -8.44 2.73 17.85
N VAL A 12 -8.28 1.50 17.37
CA VAL A 12 -8.57 0.28 18.12
C VAL A 12 -7.31 -0.25 18.79
N ASP A 13 -7.46 -0.93 19.93
CA ASP A 13 -6.34 -1.62 20.57
C ASP A 13 -5.93 -2.86 19.78
N TYR A 14 -4.63 -3.07 19.65
CA TYR A 14 -4.06 -4.23 18.98
C TYR A 14 -2.67 -4.58 19.52
N ASP A 15 -2.28 -5.82 19.38
CA ASP A 15 -0.91 -6.30 19.58
C ASP A 15 -0.22 -6.51 18.25
N ILE A 16 1.09 -6.20 18.17
CA ILE A 16 1.87 -6.40 16.96
C ILE A 16 3.06 -7.34 17.21
N VAL A 17 3.24 -8.31 16.33
CA VAL A 17 4.41 -9.17 16.30
C VAL A 17 5.22 -8.84 15.05
N TRP A 18 6.47 -8.42 15.26
CA TRP A 18 7.36 -8.00 14.19
C TRP A 18 8.15 -9.16 13.60
N PHE A 19 8.18 -9.23 12.28
CA PHE A 19 8.99 -10.18 11.52
C PHE A 19 9.96 -9.47 10.59
N ASN A 20 11.20 -9.95 10.52
CA ASN A 20 12.15 -9.48 9.54
C ASN A 20 11.87 -10.12 8.17
N VAL A 21 11.21 -9.39 7.29
CA VAL A 21 10.82 -9.86 5.95
C VAL A 21 12.01 -10.13 5.02
N HIS A 22 13.20 -9.62 5.36
CA HIS A 22 14.44 -9.90 4.62
C HIS A 22 15.10 -11.24 5.02
N LYS A 23 14.56 -11.92 6.03
CA LYS A 23 15.03 -13.22 6.53
C LYS A 23 13.85 -14.19 6.69
N PRO A 24 13.14 -14.52 5.60
CA PRO A 24 11.94 -15.37 5.67
C PRO A 24 12.24 -16.80 6.14
N ASP A 25 13.47 -17.26 5.97
CA ASP A 25 13.98 -18.53 6.49
C ASP A 25 14.02 -18.61 8.03
N GLN A 26 13.96 -17.46 8.70
CA GLN A 26 13.93 -17.37 10.17
C GLN A 26 12.50 -17.26 10.73
N PHE A 27 11.49 -17.35 9.90
CA PHE A 27 10.11 -17.36 10.38
C PHE A 27 9.84 -18.66 11.15
N PRO A 28 9.26 -18.56 12.37
CA PRO A 28 8.98 -19.73 13.17
C PRO A 28 7.94 -20.63 12.49
N PRO A 29 8.02 -21.98 12.71
CA PRO A 29 7.06 -22.92 12.11
C PRO A 29 5.60 -22.60 12.40
N GLU A 30 5.32 -22.02 13.57
CA GLU A 30 3.98 -21.60 13.98
C GLU A 30 3.42 -20.50 13.06
N PHE A 31 4.29 -19.60 12.60
CA PHE A 31 3.88 -18.56 11.62
C PHE A 31 3.48 -19.19 10.28
N LEU A 32 4.21 -20.22 9.84
CA LEU A 32 3.90 -20.92 8.59
C LEU A 32 2.57 -21.70 8.67
N GLN A 33 2.13 -22.08 9.86
CA GLN A 33 0.78 -22.64 10.06
C GLN A 33 -0.31 -21.60 9.90
N LEU A 34 -0.03 -20.32 10.22
CA LEU A 34 -0.96 -19.21 10.05
C LEU A 34 -1.01 -18.73 8.59
N ASN A 35 0.14 -18.65 7.95
CA ASN A 35 0.25 -18.32 6.51
C ASN A 35 1.29 -19.21 5.83
N PRO A 36 0.86 -20.23 5.09
CA PRO A 36 1.78 -21.16 4.43
C PRO A 36 2.71 -20.51 3.39
N HIS A 37 2.37 -19.32 2.90
CA HIS A 37 3.21 -18.56 1.98
C HIS A 37 4.38 -17.84 2.67
N GLY A 38 4.45 -17.84 4.02
CA GLY A 38 5.50 -17.17 4.76
C GLY A 38 5.56 -15.66 4.49
N ARG A 39 4.42 -15.00 4.38
CA ARG A 39 4.33 -13.56 4.07
C ARG A 39 3.53 -12.81 5.14
N VAL A 40 3.88 -11.54 5.32
CA VAL A 40 3.14 -10.60 6.15
C VAL A 40 2.33 -9.64 5.27
N PRO A 41 1.20 -9.10 5.75
CA PRO A 41 0.63 -9.26 7.09
C PRO A 41 -0.12 -10.58 7.28
N VAL A 42 -0.27 -10.97 8.55
CA VAL A 42 -1.27 -11.94 9.01
C VAL A 42 -2.03 -11.30 10.16
N LEU A 43 -3.33 -11.23 10.05
CA LEU A 43 -4.22 -10.76 11.10
C LEU A 43 -4.80 -11.97 11.84
N LEU A 44 -4.55 -12.06 13.13
CA LEU A 44 -5.18 -13.07 13.97
C LEU A 44 -6.56 -12.56 14.39
N THR A 45 -7.59 -13.34 14.10
CA THR A 45 -8.97 -13.04 14.46
C THR A 45 -9.53 -14.13 15.38
N PRO A 46 -10.65 -13.90 16.08
CA PRO A 46 -11.30 -14.95 16.86
C PRO A 46 -11.72 -16.18 16.03
N HIS A 47 -11.79 -16.04 14.71
CA HIS A 47 -12.22 -17.12 13.79
C HIS A 47 -11.06 -17.73 13.00
N GLY A 48 -9.82 -17.34 13.29
CA GLY A 48 -8.61 -17.82 12.62
C GLY A 48 -7.84 -16.72 11.91
N PRO A 49 -6.70 -17.07 11.28
CA PRO A 49 -5.85 -16.10 10.60
C PRO A 49 -6.46 -15.62 9.28
N VAL A 50 -6.29 -14.33 9.01
CA VAL A 50 -6.55 -13.71 7.69
C VAL A 50 -5.25 -13.14 7.18
N TYR A 51 -4.88 -13.45 5.96
CA TYR A 51 -3.72 -12.88 5.27
C TYR A 51 -4.17 -12.23 3.96
N GLU A 52 -3.25 -11.64 3.17
CA GLU A 52 -3.45 -10.68 2.11
C GLU A 52 -3.85 -9.28 2.63
N SER A 53 -3.03 -8.28 2.29
CA SER A 53 -3.21 -6.92 2.82
C SER A 53 -4.62 -6.36 2.60
N ALA A 54 -5.15 -6.48 1.38
CA ALA A 54 -6.50 -5.99 1.08
C ALA A 54 -7.58 -6.75 1.87
N ALA A 55 -7.44 -8.07 2.03
CA ALA A 55 -8.40 -8.87 2.78
C ALA A 55 -8.41 -8.52 4.28
N THR A 56 -7.22 -8.35 4.89
CA THR A 56 -7.13 -7.92 6.30
C THR A 56 -7.75 -6.55 6.52
N MET A 57 -7.56 -5.63 5.57
CA MET A 57 -8.13 -4.29 5.64
C MET A 57 -9.66 -4.31 5.50
N VAL A 58 -10.19 -5.07 4.55
CA VAL A 58 -11.65 -5.23 4.36
C VAL A 58 -12.28 -5.84 5.61
N TYR A 59 -11.70 -6.92 6.14
CA TYR A 59 -12.18 -7.55 7.37
C TYR A 59 -12.25 -6.57 8.54
N LEU A 60 -11.17 -5.84 8.81
CA LEU A 60 -11.13 -4.84 9.89
C LEU A 60 -12.16 -3.73 9.69
N ALA A 61 -12.28 -3.20 8.48
CA ALA A 61 -13.23 -2.15 8.18
C ALA A 61 -14.69 -2.61 8.38
N GLU A 62 -15.01 -3.84 8.03
CA GLU A 62 -16.35 -4.43 8.24
C GLU A 62 -16.63 -4.69 9.71
N CYS A 63 -15.68 -5.27 10.45
CA CYS A 63 -15.83 -5.54 11.88
C CYS A 63 -16.04 -4.29 12.73
N HIS A 64 -15.43 -3.16 12.34
CA HIS A 64 -15.52 -1.90 13.07
C HIS A 64 -16.49 -0.89 12.47
N GLY A 65 -17.32 -1.28 11.49
CA GLY A 65 -18.30 -0.38 10.84
C GLY A 65 -17.67 0.87 10.26
N SER A 66 -16.49 0.73 9.69
CA SER A 66 -15.62 1.82 9.34
C SER A 66 -16.09 2.59 8.09
N ARG A 67 -16.01 3.92 8.16
CA ARG A 67 -16.23 4.83 7.02
C ARG A 67 -15.19 4.66 5.88
N TYR A 68 -14.06 3.98 6.15
CA TYR A 68 -12.99 3.79 5.17
C TYR A 68 -13.30 2.73 4.09
N LEU A 69 -14.40 2.00 4.25
CA LEU A 69 -14.97 1.12 3.22
C LEU A 69 -16.43 1.51 3.02
N PRO A 70 -16.86 1.87 1.81
CA PRO A 70 -18.26 2.19 1.54
C PRO A 70 -19.21 1.07 1.96
N SER A 71 -20.45 1.42 2.27
CA SER A 71 -21.50 0.50 2.73
C SER A 71 -21.63 -0.74 1.83
N SER A 72 -22.23 -1.81 2.35
CA SER A 72 -22.22 -3.16 1.76
C SER A 72 -22.84 -3.31 0.36
N THR A 73 -23.43 -2.27 -0.20
CA THR A 73 -24.05 -2.28 -1.53
C THR A 73 -23.79 -0.98 -2.29
N GLY A 74 -23.77 -1.07 -3.61
CA GLY A 74 -23.75 0.09 -4.50
C GLY A 74 -22.42 0.33 -5.23
N GLN A 75 -22.45 1.35 -6.08
CA GLN A 75 -21.38 1.70 -7.01
C GLN A 75 -20.06 2.03 -6.30
N GLN A 76 -20.12 2.79 -5.21
CA GLN A 76 -18.92 3.20 -4.47
C GLN A 76 -18.16 1.99 -3.88
N ARG A 77 -18.89 0.98 -3.38
CA ARG A 77 -18.25 -0.25 -2.91
C ARG A 77 -17.61 -1.05 -4.04
N ALA A 78 -18.27 -1.12 -5.20
CA ALA A 78 -17.69 -1.77 -6.38
C ALA A 78 -16.41 -1.06 -6.84
N LEU A 79 -16.39 0.28 -6.83
CA LEU A 79 -15.19 1.07 -7.14
C LEU A 79 -14.08 0.84 -6.10
N ALA A 80 -14.41 0.76 -4.81
CA ALA A 80 -13.42 0.44 -3.78
C ALA A 80 -12.75 -0.91 -4.05
N PHE A 81 -13.52 -1.97 -4.33
CA PHE A 81 -12.95 -3.27 -4.69
C PHE A 81 -12.19 -3.24 -6.01
N GLN A 82 -12.68 -2.51 -7.02
CA GLN A 82 -11.94 -2.33 -8.27
C GLN A 82 -10.54 -1.78 -8.01
N TRP A 83 -10.41 -0.72 -7.20
CA TRP A 83 -9.13 -0.13 -6.87
C TRP A 83 -8.26 -1.02 -5.98
N LEU A 84 -8.83 -1.67 -4.96
CA LEU A 84 -8.09 -2.63 -4.15
C LEU A 84 -7.50 -3.74 -5.00
N PHE A 85 -8.30 -4.33 -5.91
CA PHE A 85 -7.79 -5.37 -6.80
C PHE A 85 -6.79 -4.83 -7.83
N TYR A 86 -7.03 -3.66 -8.41
CA TYR A 86 -6.08 -3.05 -9.34
C TYR A 86 -4.71 -2.81 -8.69
N LEU A 87 -4.70 -2.27 -7.48
CA LEU A 87 -3.47 -2.03 -6.73
C LEU A 87 -2.73 -3.33 -6.38
N MET A 88 -3.46 -4.39 -6.01
CA MET A 88 -2.85 -5.67 -5.62
C MET A 88 -2.44 -6.54 -6.82
N SER A 89 -3.18 -6.50 -7.94
CA SER A 89 -2.96 -7.40 -9.08
C SER A 89 -2.28 -6.76 -10.29
N THR A 90 -2.26 -5.43 -10.35
CA THR A 90 -1.67 -4.69 -11.49
C THR A 90 -0.49 -3.84 -11.03
N PHE A 91 -0.67 -2.99 -10.05
CA PHE A 91 0.38 -2.08 -9.59
C PHE A 91 1.47 -2.82 -8.77
N GLN A 92 1.09 -3.52 -7.71
CA GLN A 92 2.06 -4.17 -6.81
C GLN A 92 2.97 -5.19 -7.51
N PRO A 93 2.52 -6.05 -8.44
CA PRO A 93 3.43 -6.97 -9.12
C PRO A 93 4.55 -6.26 -9.90
N GLU A 94 4.24 -5.15 -10.54
CA GLU A 94 5.24 -4.36 -11.27
C GLU A 94 6.25 -3.73 -10.31
N VAL A 95 5.79 -3.20 -9.17
CA VAL A 95 6.69 -2.71 -8.10
C VAL A 95 7.60 -3.85 -7.59
N LEU A 96 7.05 -5.03 -7.32
CA LEU A 96 7.83 -6.17 -6.82
C LEU A 96 8.88 -6.68 -7.80
N ILE A 97 8.68 -6.54 -9.11
CA ILE A 97 9.68 -6.86 -10.13
C ILE A 97 10.91 -5.97 -9.99
N GLN A 98 10.76 -4.70 -9.60
CA GLN A 98 11.89 -3.79 -9.40
C GLN A 98 12.82 -4.30 -8.27
N PHE A 99 12.24 -4.85 -7.21
CA PHE A 99 12.98 -5.35 -6.04
C PHE A 99 13.46 -6.79 -6.20
N HIS A 100 12.69 -7.65 -6.88
CA HIS A 100 12.87 -9.10 -6.88
C HIS A 100 12.84 -9.74 -8.27
N PRO A 101 13.59 -9.22 -9.26
CA PRO A 101 13.63 -9.80 -10.61
C PRO A 101 14.25 -11.22 -10.60
N GLU A 102 15.07 -11.55 -9.60
CA GLU A 102 15.67 -12.89 -9.42
C GLU A 102 14.63 -13.99 -9.16
N LYS A 103 13.42 -13.65 -8.70
CA LYS A 103 12.34 -14.63 -8.55
C LYS A 103 11.84 -15.19 -9.88
N TYR A 104 12.00 -14.42 -10.96
CA TYR A 104 11.62 -14.81 -12.32
C TYR A 104 12.78 -15.42 -13.10
N PHE A 105 13.98 -14.89 -12.90
CA PHE A 105 15.21 -15.33 -13.56
C PHE A 105 16.35 -15.47 -12.56
N PRO A 106 16.40 -16.58 -11.78
CA PRO A 106 17.31 -16.68 -10.63
C PRO A 106 18.78 -16.52 -10.97
N THR A 107 19.22 -16.92 -12.16
CA THR A 107 20.64 -16.94 -12.56
C THR A 107 20.97 -16.10 -13.79
N ASN A 108 19.97 -15.48 -14.43
CA ASN A 108 20.18 -14.75 -15.68
C ASN A 108 20.02 -13.23 -15.47
N LYS A 109 21.16 -12.57 -15.17
CA LYS A 109 21.19 -11.13 -14.91
C LYS A 109 20.68 -10.28 -16.09
N ALA A 110 21.00 -10.64 -17.32
CA ALA A 110 20.54 -9.90 -18.50
C ALA A 110 19.01 -9.94 -18.64
N MET A 111 18.39 -11.10 -18.32
CA MET A 111 16.94 -11.21 -18.30
C MET A 111 16.31 -10.46 -17.13
N GLN A 112 16.95 -10.44 -15.97
CA GLN A 112 16.49 -9.61 -14.82
C GLN A 112 16.48 -8.13 -15.22
N ASP A 113 17.54 -7.63 -15.84
CA ASP A 113 17.65 -6.22 -16.25
C ASP A 113 16.63 -5.87 -17.36
N SER A 114 16.39 -6.77 -18.30
CA SER A 114 15.35 -6.63 -19.31
C SER A 114 13.95 -6.58 -18.72
N LEU A 115 13.67 -7.46 -17.74
CA LEU A 115 12.40 -7.52 -17.03
C LEU A 115 12.15 -6.23 -16.22
N LYS A 116 13.15 -5.76 -15.47
CA LYS A 116 13.07 -4.47 -14.75
C LYS A 116 12.77 -3.32 -15.68
N LYS A 117 13.44 -3.24 -16.83
CA LYS A 117 13.20 -2.18 -17.82
C LYS A 117 11.76 -2.21 -18.36
N SER A 118 11.23 -3.39 -18.67
CA SER A 118 9.84 -3.56 -19.12
C SER A 118 8.86 -3.15 -18.04
N SER A 119 9.07 -3.63 -16.82
CA SER A 119 8.24 -3.28 -15.65
C SER A 119 8.26 -1.78 -15.35
N LEU A 120 9.41 -1.12 -15.48
CA LEU A 120 9.50 0.34 -15.30
C LEU A 120 8.63 1.10 -16.32
N SER A 121 8.60 0.64 -17.58
CA SER A 121 7.72 1.23 -18.60
C SER A 121 6.24 1.02 -18.24
N ASN A 122 5.86 -0.17 -17.76
CA ASN A 122 4.51 -0.47 -17.31
C ASN A 122 4.13 0.41 -16.10
N LEU A 123 5.04 0.57 -15.14
CA LEU A 123 4.83 1.44 -13.97
C LEU A 123 4.59 2.90 -14.38
N GLN A 124 5.32 3.43 -15.36
CA GLN A 124 5.09 4.79 -15.86
C GLN A 124 3.67 4.98 -16.40
N GLU A 125 3.16 3.99 -17.15
CA GLU A 125 1.78 4.02 -17.63
C GLU A 125 0.76 3.89 -16.50
N ILE A 126 1.03 3.02 -15.52
CA ILE A 126 0.17 2.82 -14.35
C ILE A 126 0.09 4.10 -13.53
N TRP A 127 1.21 4.76 -13.27
CA TRP A 127 1.26 6.04 -12.55
C TRP A 127 0.37 7.10 -13.23
N GLN A 128 0.47 7.24 -14.56
CA GLN A 128 -0.35 8.18 -15.31
C GLN A 128 -1.85 7.85 -15.22
N LYS A 129 -2.21 6.56 -15.30
CA LYS A 129 -3.61 6.11 -15.19
C LYS A 129 -4.16 6.37 -13.79
N ILE A 130 -3.37 6.14 -12.75
CA ILE A 130 -3.76 6.45 -11.37
C ILE A 130 -3.94 7.96 -11.19
N ASP A 131 -2.99 8.76 -11.68
CA ASP A 131 -3.07 10.22 -11.58
C ASP A 131 -4.34 10.76 -12.24
N GLN A 132 -4.66 10.29 -13.44
CA GLN A 132 -5.89 10.68 -14.14
C GLN A 132 -7.16 10.25 -13.40
N ALA A 133 -7.14 9.08 -12.78
CA ALA A 133 -8.28 8.54 -12.05
C ALA A 133 -8.57 9.27 -10.73
N LEU A 134 -7.58 9.97 -10.18
CA LEU A 134 -7.73 10.81 -8.99
C LEU A 134 -8.35 12.19 -9.28
N ASP A 135 -8.62 12.53 -10.54
CA ASP A 135 -9.29 13.78 -10.90
C ASP A 135 -10.84 13.62 -10.89
N PRO A 136 -11.59 14.55 -10.30
CA PRO A 136 -11.21 15.80 -9.64
C PRO A 136 -10.98 15.69 -8.12
N GLY A 137 -11.21 14.53 -7.50
CA GLY A 137 -11.15 14.35 -6.06
C GLY A 137 -9.73 14.23 -5.50
N PRO A 138 -9.56 14.38 -4.18
CA PRO A 138 -8.27 14.14 -3.53
C PRO A 138 -7.96 12.66 -3.31
N TYR A 139 -8.94 11.75 -3.47
CA TYR A 139 -8.83 10.33 -3.14
C TYR A 139 -9.44 9.44 -4.23
N PHE A 140 -9.17 8.12 -4.19
CA PHE A 140 -9.70 7.15 -5.15
C PHE A 140 -11.23 7.10 -5.23
N LEU A 141 -11.91 7.44 -4.14
CA LEU A 141 -13.37 7.46 -4.06
C LEU A 141 -13.94 8.90 -4.01
N GLY A 142 -13.27 9.85 -4.64
CA GLY A 142 -13.65 11.25 -4.66
C GLY A 142 -13.19 11.99 -3.41
N ASP A 143 -14.11 12.47 -2.58
CA ASP A 143 -13.80 13.23 -1.36
C ASP A 143 -13.56 12.31 -0.14
N ASP A 144 -13.81 11.02 -0.26
CA ASP A 144 -13.77 10.08 0.84
C ASP A 144 -12.41 9.34 0.90
N TYR A 145 -11.60 9.61 1.94
CA TYR A 145 -10.42 8.84 2.26
C TYR A 145 -10.78 7.40 2.64
N SER A 146 -10.15 6.44 2.00
CA SER A 146 -10.57 5.03 2.01
C SER A 146 -9.41 4.04 2.14
N LEU A 147 -9.74 2.74 2.20
CA LEU A 147 -8.77 1.65 2.15
C LEU A 147 -7.89 1.70 0.90
N CYS A 148 -8.42 2.21 -0.22
CA CYS A 148 -7.68 2.30 -1.48
C CYS A 148 -6.50 3.26 -1.35
N ASP A 149 -6.73 4.40 -0.71
CA ASP A 149 -5.72 5.42 -0.49
C ASP A 149 -4.64 4.92 0.47
N MET A 150 -5.04 4.25 1.55
CA MET A 150 -4.11 3.63 2.51
C MET A 150 -3.23 2.58 1.84
N LEU A 151 -3.82 1.73 1.00
CA LEU A 151 -3.09 0.68 0.28
C LEU A 151 -2.12 1.30 -0.73
N PHE A 152 -2.59 2.26 -1.52
CA PHE A 152 -1.78 2.93 -2.53
C PHE A 152 -0.57 3.64 -1.92
N ILE A 153 -0.76 4.47 -0.91
CA ILE A 153 0.32 5.21 -0.25
C ILE A 153 1.42 4.26 0.24
N MET A 154 1.02 3.17 0.91
CA MET A 154 1.99 2.20 1.44
C MET A 154 2.74 1.43 0.35
N GLN A 155 2.16 1.30 -0.85
CA GLN A 155 2.84 0.72 -2.00
C GLN A 155 3.70 1.76 -2.74
N ALA A 156 3.19 2.99 -2.87
CA ALA A 156 3.85 4.07 -3.58
C ALA A 156 5.18 4.47 -2.96
N ILE A 157 5.27 4.52 -1.64
CA ILE A 157 6.53 4.85 -0.94
C ILE A 157 7.62 3.77 -1.09
N TRP A 158 7.26 2.54 -1.49
CA TRP A 158 8.21 1.46 -1.75
C TRP A 158 8.70 1.42 -3.20
N GLU A 159 8.09 2.17 -4.10
CA GLU A 159 8.51 2.21 -5.50
C GLU A 159 9.84 2.97 -5.64
N GLU A 160 10.91 2.24 -5.95
CA GLU A 160 12.28 2.76 -6.01
C GLU A 160 12.45 3.82 -7.11
N ASN A 161 11.69 3.68 -8.21
CA ASN A 161 11.76 4.56 -9.37
C ASN A 161 10.59 5.56 -9.42
N GLN A 162 9.91 5.79 -8.30
CA GLN A 162 8.88 6.82 -8.25
C GLN A 162 9.49 8.18 -8.62
N PRO A 163 8.73 9.05 -9.28
CA PRO A 163 9.20 10.42 -9.49
C PRO A 163 9.54 11.05 -8.13
N PRO A 164 10.73 11.57 -7.92
CA PRO A 164 11.17 12.06 -6.61
C PRO A 164 10.23 13.09 -5.97
N THR A 165 9.38 13.71 -6.77
CA THR A 165 8.52 14.82 -6.39
C THR A 165 7.06 14.65 -6.82
N PHE A 166 6.73 13.62 -7.62
CA PHE A 166 5.44 13.51 -8.33
C PHE A 166 5.09 14.77 -9.17
N ASP A 167 6.10 15.56 -9.60
CA ASP A 167 5.88 16.86 -10.24
C ASP A 167 5.07 16.75 -11.54
N ASN A 168 5.18 15.62 -12.24
CA ASN A 168 4.42 15.34 -13.46
C ASN A 168 3.11 14.55 -13.20
N LEU A 169 2.73 14.37 -11.92
CA LEU A 169 1.57 13.62 -11.46
C LEU A 169 0.82 14.46 -10.41
N PRO A 170 0.15 15.53 -10.84
CA PRO A 170 -0.37 16.56 -9.94
C PRO A 170 -1.45 16.04 -9.00
N ASN A 171 -2.28 15.08 -9.43
CA ASN A 171 -3.35 14.53 -8.61
C ASN A 171 -2.78 13.59 -7.54
N ILE A 172 -1.79 12.77 -7.88
CA ILE A 172 -1.05 11.97 -6.92
C ILE A 172 -0.32 12.87 -5.93
N SER A 173 0.37 13.91 -6.41
CA SER A 173 1.05 14.88 -5.55
C SER A 173 0.09 15.51 -4.52
N ARG A 174 -1.09 15.96 -4.97
CA ARG A 174 -2.15 16.49 -4.10
C ARG A 174 -2.60 15.47 -3.05
N MET A 175 -2.84 14.23 -3.46
CA MET A 175 -3.21 13.14 -2.56
C MET A 175 -2.12 12.87 -1.52
N MET A 176 -0.86 12.76 -1.94
CA MET A 176 0.29 12.53 -1.05
C MET A 176 0.40 13.63 0.01
N GLN A 177 0.26 14.92 -0.39
CA GLN A 177 0.25 16.06 0.55
C GLN A 177 -0.83 15.93 1.62
N THR A 178 -2.00 15.42 1.26
CA THR A 178 -3.12 15.27 2.18
C THR A 178 -2.96 14.06 3.09
N VAL A 179 -2.45 12.94 2.57
CA VAL A 179 -2.41 11.68 3.31
C VAL A 179 -1.16 11.57 4.18
N LEU A 180 0.01 12.00 3.70
CA LEU A 180 1.28 11.89 4.45
C LEU A 180 1.32 12.72 5.73
N VAL A 181 0.50 13.75 5.86
CA VAL A 181 0.43 14.57 7.07
C VAL A 181 -0.53 14.02 8.14
N ARG A 182 -1.26 12.95 7.83
CA ARG A 182 -2.18 12.30 8.80
C ARG A 182 -1.39 11.70 9.97
N PRO A 183 -1.86 11.86 11.21
CA PRO A 183 -1.17 11.32 12.39
C PRO A 183 -0.91 9.82 12.29
N ALA A 184 -1.90 9.03 11.91
CA ALA A 184 -1.77 7.58 11.75
C ALA A 184 -0.69 7.21 10.73
N VAL A 185 -0.61 7.91 9.59
CA VAL A 185 0.43 7.66 8.57
C VAL A 185 1.81 7.96 9.13
N LYS A 186 2.00 9.11 9.81
CA LYS A 186 3.27 9.45 10.46
C LYS A 186 3.68 8.39 11.49
N THR A 187 2.75 7.95 12.34
CA THR A 187 2.98 6.86 13.32
C THR A 187 3.48 5.59 12.63
N ILE A 188 2.84 5.19 11.53
CA ILE A 188 3.20 3.96 10.80
C ILE A 188 4.57 4.08 10.14
N LEU A 189 4.87 5.19 9.49
CA LEU A 189 6.17 5.39 8.86
C LEU A 189 7.29 5.32 9.91
N CYS A 190 7.10 5.96 11.07
CA CYS A 190 8.01 5.90 12.21
C CYS A 190 8.16 4.47 12.75
N SER A 191 7.07 3.80 13.06
CA SER A 191 7.08 2.45 13.61
C SER A 191 7.77 1.42 12.70
N HIS A 192 7.66 1.61 11.38
CA HIS A 192 8.31 0.78 10.37
C HIS A 192 9.71 1.28 9.95
N GLN A 193 10.19 2.38 10.52
CA GLN A 193 11.50 3.01 10.26
C GLN A 193 11.71 3.36 8.76
N VAL A 194 10.66 3.86 8.12
CA VAL A 194 10.65 4.20 6.69
C VAL A 194 10.36 5.68 6.41
N GLU A 195 10.51 6.56 7.41
CA GLU A 195 10.31 8.00 7.27
C GLU A 195 11.25 8.62 6.22
N HIS A 196 12.43 8.02 6.06
CA HIS A 196 13.43 8.45 5.08
C HIS A 196 12.99 8.29 3.63
N LEU A 197 11.94 7.47 3.37
CA LEU A 197 11.36 7.30 2.04
C LEU A 197 10.43 8.47 1.64
N VAL A 198 10.15 9.38 2.58
CA VAL A 198 9.22 10.49 2.37
C VAL A 198 9.89 11.80 2.72
N ASP A 199 9.98 12.74 1.78
CA ASP A 199 10.44 14.09 2.04
C ASP A 199 9.30 14.95 2.60
N PHE A 200 9.05 14.85 3.90
CA PHE A 200 7.99 15.59 4.58
C PHE A 200 8.13 17.11 4.42
N ALA A 201 9.33 17.64 4.30
CA ALA A 201 9.54 19.08 4.16
C ALA A 201 8.89 19.65 2.90
N LYS A 202 8.82 18.88 1.83
CA LYS A 202 8.12 19.27 0.59
C LYS A 202 6.61 19.38 0.77
N PHE A 203 6.03 18.58 1.65
CA PHE A 203 4.58 18.51 1.84
C PHE A 203 4.08 19.46 2.95
N GLU A 204 4.93 19.84 3.90
CA GLU A 204 4.57 20.77 4.99
C GLU A 204 4.63 22.25 4.57
N ASN A 205 5.56 22.63 3.69
CA ASN A 205 5.77 24.02 3.27
C ASN A 205 4.69 24.59 2.32
N GLN A 206 3.79 23.81 1.80
CA GLN A 206 2.73 24.28 0.89
C GLN A 206 1.42 24.68 1.59
N ARG A 207 1.37 24.66 2.93
CA ARG A 207 0.19 25.11 3.72
C ARG A 207 0.17 26.61 4.03
N SER A 208 1.07 27.40 3.43
CA SER A 208 1.13 28.86 3.65
C SER A 208 0.47 29.62 2.50
N PHE A 209 -0.83 29.37 2.27
CA PHE A 209 -1.70 30.26 1.49
C PHE A 209 -3.15 30.19 1.99
#